data_fcc266d8b32cf6bc48ddfe5aa498125d
#
_entry.id   fcc266d8b32cf6bc48ddfe5aa498125d
#
_cell.length_a   1.000
_cell.length_b   1.000
_cell.length_c   1.000
_cell.angle_alpha   90.00
_cell.angle_beta   90.00
_cell.angle_gamma   90.00
#
_symmetry.space_group_name_H-M   'P 1'
#
loop_
_entity.id
_entity.type
_entity.pdbx_description
1 polymer ?
#
loop_
_entity_poly.entity_id
_entity_poly.type
_entity_poly.pdbx_seq_one_letter_code
_entity_poly.pdbx_strand_id
1 'polypeptide(L)'
;MNLTEKMALDCGVKISKPYLDKYFLPIKNDNYIIIDTRSKNDTGEYDYFNDVLDLVKYYLKEANIDVFQLATEKSPKLSCDKCYISINKKQENYLISKAKLLISNENYSLYIASVFNIKSIGLYSIFNPKNTQPVWNQNSQIILESDREGNLPSYGTSKESPKTINFISPYVIAKNILDNLNIQNDLHRF
;
A
#
# COMPACT_ATOMS: atom_id res chain seq x y z
N MET A 1 11.07 17.40 -8.13
CA MET A 1 10.99 16.53 -9.34
C MET A 1 10.94 15.10 -8.85
N ASN A 2 10.00 14.31 -9.34
CA ASN A 2 9.91 12.89 -8.99
C ASN A 2 11.08 12.10 -9.59
N LEU A 3 11.49 11.00 -8.94
CA LEU A 3 12.61 10.16 -9.39
C LEU A 3 12.36 9.58 -10.80
N THR A 4 11.11 9.16 -11.09
CA THR A 4 10.75 8.65 -12.41
C THR A 4 10.86 9.73 -13.49
N GLU A 5 10.44 10.97 -13.17
CA GLU A 5 10.57 12.13 -14.06
C GLU A 5 12.04 12.46 -14.33
N LYS A 6 12.85 12.45 -13.27
CA LYS A 6 14.29 12.70 -13.40
C LYS A 6 14.96 11.66 -14.29
N MET A 7 14.68 10.37 -14.05
CA MET A 7 15.24 9.28 -14.87
C MET A 7 14.83 9.41 -16.35
N ALA A 8 13.57 9.75 -16.62
CA ALA A 8 13.09 9.93 -17.98
C ALA A 8 13.81 11.12 -18.67
N LEU A 9 13.97 12.22 -17.94
CA LEU A 9 14.69 13.40 -18.44
C LEU A 9 16.17 13.06 -18.74
N ASP A 10 16.85 12.38 -17.81
CA ASP A 10 18.25 11.98 -17.96
C ASP A 10 18.45 11.03 -19.16
N CYS A 11 17.46 10.20 -19.46
CA CYS A 11 17.46 9.28 -20.60
C CYS A 11 16.91 9.93 -21.92
N GLY A 12 16.43 11.17 -21.88
CA GLY A 12 15.84 11.84 -23.04
C GLY A 12 14.55 11.21 -23.54
N VAL A 13 13.77 10.53 -22.66
CA VAL A 13 12.53 9.86 -23.01
C VAL A 13 11.32 10.51 -22.35
N LYS A 14 10.15 10.40 -22.98
CA LYS A 14 8.89 10.84 -22.37
C LYS A 14 8.33 9.76 -21.46
N ILE A 15 7.83 10.16 -20.29
CA ILE A 15 7.09 9.26 -19.43
C ILE A 15 5.75 8.92 -20.08
N SER A 16 5.51 7.65 -20.29
CA SER A 16 4.22 7.11 -20.68
C SER A 16 3.73 6.09 -19.66
N LYS A 17 2.42 5.80 -19.67
CA LYS A 17 1.87 4.75 -18.83
C LYS A 17 2.40 3.41 -19.31
N PRO A 18 3.09 2.63 -18.46
CA PRO A 18 3.64 1.34 -18.85
C PRO A 18 2.54 0.31 -19.07
N TYR A 19 2.81 -0.64 -19.95
CA TYR A 19 2.00 -1.84 -20.09
C TYR A 19 2.53 -2.93 -19.15
N LEU A 20 1.64 -3.54 -18.36
CA LEU A 20 1.97 -4.65 -17.45
C LEU A 20 1.14 -5.88 -17.83
N ASP A 21 1.82 -6.96 -18.15
CA ASP A 21 1.19 -8.26 -18.39
C ASP A 21 0.47 -8.77 -17.15
N LYS A 22 -0.66 -9.44 -17.37
CA LYS A 22 -1.46 -10.09 -16.32
C LYS A 22 -1.68 -11.55 -16.65
N TYR A 23 -1.42 -12.43 -15.69
CA TYR A 23 -1.82 -13.82 -15.76
C TYR A 23 -2.98 -14.08 -14.80
N PHE A 24 -3.97 -14.79 -15.29
CA PHE A 24 -5.15 -15.14 -14.50
C PHE A 24 -4.74 -15.85 -13.20
N LEU A 25 -5.36 -15.43 -12.10
CA LEU A 25 -5.26 -16.06 -10.79
C LEU A 25 -6.69 -16.35 -10.32
N PRO A 26 -7.04 -17.62 -10.03
CA PRO A 26 -8.37 -17.95 -9.50
C PRO A 26 -8.61 -17.28 -8.16
N ILE A 27 -9.65 -16.46 -8.08
CA ILE A 27 -10.07 -15.72 -6.88
C ILE A 27 -11.51 -16.15 -6.60
N LYS A 28 -11.80 -16.51 -5.34
CA LYS A 28 -13.13 -16.99 -4.93
C LYS A 28 -14.14 -15.84 -4.82
N ASN A 29 -13.70 -14.69 -4.32
CA ASN A 29 -14.53 -13.50 -4.16
C ASN A 29 -13.82 -12.33 -4.87
N ASP A 30 -14.49 -11.69 -5.84
CA ASP A 30 -13.95 -10.55 -6.59
C ASP A 30 -14.06 -9.22 -5.83
N ASN A 31 -14.66 -9.25 -4.65
CA ASN A 31 -14.86 -8.08 -3.81
C ASN A 31 -13.83 -8.07 -2.67
N TYR A 32 -12.66 -7.51 -2.90
CA TYR A 32 -11.57 -7.54 -1.94
C TYR A 32 -10.70 -6.29 -1.95
N ILE A 33 -10.01 -6.10 -0.84
CA ILE A 33 -8.89 -5.17 -0.70
C ILE A 33 -7.58 -5.95 -0.51
N ILE A 34 -6.47 -5.27 -0.78
CA ILE A 34 -5.13 -5.84 -0.59
C ILE A 34 -4.37 -5.03 0.45
N ILE A 35 -3.74 -5.71 1.40
CA ILE A 35 -2.71 -5.15 2.28
C ILE A 35 -1.37 -5.77 1.88
N ASP A 36 -0.46 -4.95 1.39
CA ASP A 36 0.89 -5.37 1.08
C ASP A 36 1.84 -5.01 2.23
N THR A 37 2.22 -6.03 2.99
CA THR A 37 3.11 -5.87 4.14
C THR A 37 4.58 -5.89 3.79
N ARG A 38 4.92 -6.15 2.53
CA ARG A 38 6.32 -6.23 2.09
C ARG A 38 6.98 -4.86 2.14
N SER A 39 8.23 -4.84 2.55
CA SER A 39 9.08 -3.66 2.51
C SER A 39 10.47 -4.03 1.99
N LYS A 40 11.20 -3.05 1.46
CA LYS A 40 12.60 -3.24 1.03
C LYS A 40 13.57 -3.38 2.20
N ASN A 41 13.19 -2.83 3.34
CA ASN A 41 13.98 -2.85 4.57
C ASN A 41 13.04 -2.86 5.79
N ASP A 42 13.59 -3.26 6.94
CA ASP A 42 12.84 -3.36 8.19
C ASP A 42 12.28 -2.00 8.64
N THR A 43 12.98 -0.91 8.35
CA THR A 43 12.57 0.45 8.73
C THR A 43 11.29 0.91 8.05
N GLY A 44 11.08 0.50 6.80
CA GLY A 44 9.88 0.83 6.02
C GLY A 44 8.71 -0.14 6.24
N GLU A 45 8.84 -1.11 7.14
CA GLU A 45 7.79 -2.07 7.45
C GLU A 45 6.92 -1.55 8.58
N TYR A 46 5.63 -1.32 8.30
CA TYR A 46 4.64 -0.91 9.27
C TYR A 46 4.19 -2.08 10.14
N ASP A 47 4.32 -1.95 11.45
CA ASP A 47 4.11 -3.08 12.38
C ASP A 47 2.64 -3.27 12.79
N TYR A 48 1.78 -2.24 12.66
CA TYR A 48 0.42 -2.22 13.22
C TYR A 48 -0.69 -2.52 12.23
N PHE A 49 -0.43 -3.27 11.14
CA PHE A 49 -1.50 -3.65 10.21
C PHE A 49 -2.61 -4.52 10.84
N ASN A 50 -2.29 -5.32 11.86
CA ASN A 50 -3.32 -6.07 12.57
C ASN A 50 -4.25 -5.14 13.37
N ASP A 51 -3.70 -4.09 13.98
CA ASP A 51 -4.52 -3.08 14.69
C ASP A 51 -5.43 -2.34 13.72
N VAL A 52 -4.94 -2.04 12.50
CA VAL A 52 -5.79 -1.48 11.42
C VAL A 52 -6.92 -2.44 11.07
N LEU A 53 -6.61 -3.74 10.89
CA LEU A 53 -7.61 -4.75 10.57
C LEU A 53 -8.65 -4.89 11.69
N ASP A 54 -8.24 -4.84 12.95
CA ASP A 54 -9.15 -4.92 14.09
C ASP A 54 -10.17 -3.78 14.10
N LEU A 55 -9.80 -2.60 13.61
CA LEU A 55 -10.69 -1.45 13.47
C LEU A 55 -11.67 -1.58 12.29
N VAL A 56 -11.28 -2.25 11.20
CA VAL A 56 -12.09 -2.25 9.96
C VAL A 56 -12.79 -3.58 9.67
N LYS A 57 -12.36 -4.70 10.26
CA LYS A 57 -12.83 -6.06 9.91
C LYS A 57 -14.34 -6.24 10.01
N TYR A 58 -14.98 -5.64 11.01
CA TYR A 58 -16.44 -5.70 11.15
C TYR A 58 -17.14 -5.07 9.93
N TYR A 59 -16.76 -3.87 9.57
CA TYR A 59 -17.34 -3.11 8.46
C TYR A 59 -17.07 -3.78 7.10
N LEU A 60 -15.85 -4.33 6.91
CA LEU A 60 -15.50 -5.05 5.69
C LEU A 60 -16.34 -6.33 5.53
N LYS A 61 -16.54 -7.05 6.64
CA LYS A 61 -17.37 -8.26 6.65
C LYS A 61 -18.84 -7.97 6.31
N GLU A 62 -19.43 -6.92 6.90
CA GLU A 62 -20.79 -6.47 6.58
C GLU A 62 -20.94 -6.07 5.10
N ALA A 63 -19.87 -5.48 4.53
CA ALA A 63 -19.82 -5.11 3.11
C ALA A 63 -19.46 -6.29 2.17
N ASN A 64 -19.26 -7.50 2.71
CA ASN A 64 -18.79 -8.69 1.98
C ASN A 64 -17.49 -8.43 1.20
N ILE A 65 -16.52 -7.75 1.85
CA ILE A 65 -15.21 -7.42 1.29
C ILE A 65 -14.16 -8.28 1.98
N ASP A 66 -13.48 -9.11 1.20
CA ASP A 66 -12.37 -9.93 1.68
C ASP A 66 -11.08 -9.09 1.82
N VAL A 67 -10.21 -9.51 2.72
CA VAL A 67 -8.88 -8.93 2.90
C VAL A 67 -7.82 -9.92 2.42
N PHE A 68 -7.02 -9.52 1.46
CA PHE A 68 -5.91 -10.31 0.95
C PHE A 68 -4.59 -9.69 1.35
N GLN A 69 -3.66 -10.50 1.81
CA GLN A 69 -2.30 -10.08 2.15
C GLN A 69 -1.33 -10.45 1.03
N LEU A 70 -0.50 -9.50 0.60
CA LEU A 70 0.74 -9.78 -0.12
C LEU A 70 1.90 -9.75 0.87
N ALA A 71 2.66 -10.85 0.93
CA ALA A 71 3.68 -11.05 1.95
C ALA A 71 4.93 -11.75 1.39
N THR A 72 6.00 -11.71 2.15
CA THR A 72 7.14 -12.61 2.05
C THR A 72 7.05 -13.66 3.15
N GLU A 73 7.91 -14.66 3.15
CA GLU A 73 8.00 -15.64 4.24
C GLU A 73 8.35 -15.01 5.60
N LYS A 74 8.99 -13.85 5.58
CA LYS A 74 9.40 -13.10 6.78
C LYS A 74 8.37 -12.08 7.26
N SER A 75 7.40 -11.75 6.42
CA SER A 75 6.39 -10.75 6.78
C SER A 75 5.49 -11.24 7.91
N PRO A 76 5.05 -10.36 8.81
CA PRO A 76 4.09 -10.72 9.85
C PRO A 76 2.79 -11.21 9.20
N LYS A 77 2.24 -12.29 9.74
CA LYS A 77 0.97 -12.83 9.28
C LYS A 77 -0.17 -11.96 9.79
N LEU A 78 -1.00 -11.49 8.88
CA LEU A 78 -2.21 -10.75 9.21
C LEU A 78 -3.41 -11.66 9.45
N SER A 79 -4.39 -11.17 10.21
CA SER A 79 -5.72 -11.77 10.37
C SER A 79 -6.58 -11.47 9.14
N CYS A 80 -6.23 -12.06 7.99
CA CYS A 80 -6.83 -11.83 6.68
C CYS A 80 -7.46 -13.10 6.10
N ASP A 81 -8.31 -12.95 5.07
CA ASP A 81 -9.01 -14.08 4.44
C ASP A 81 -8.07 -14.94 3.59
N LYS A 82 -7.06 -14.31 2.98
CA LYS A 82 -6.06 -15.02 2.18
C LYS A 82 -4.70 -14.32 2.17
N CYS A 83 -3.64 -15.10 2.34
CA CYS A 83 -2.27 -14.63 2.24
C CYS A 83 -1.60 -15.21 1.01
N TYR A 84 -1.00 -14.34 0.19
CA TYR A 84 -0.23 -14.70 -0.99
C TYR A 84 1.27 -14.46 -0.72
N ILE A 85 2.04 -15.53 -0.72
CA ILE A 85 3.49 -15.49 -0.52
C ILE A 85 4.17 -15.87 -1.84
N SER A 86 5.08 -15.04 -2.30
CA SER A 86 5.95 -15.32 -3.47
C SER A 86 5.20 -15.71 -4.75
N ILE A 87 4.03 -15.12 -5.01
CA ILE A 87 3.30 -15.36 -6.26
C ILE A 87 4.05 -14.78 -7.46
N ASN A 88 3.76 -15.29 -8.65
CA ASN A 88 4.33 -14.79 -9.89
C ASN A 88 3.95 -13.33 -10.13
N LYS A 89 4.89 -12.51 -10.61
CA LYS A 89 4.69 -11.07 -10.86
C LYS A 89 3.47 -10.76 -11.75
N LYS A 90 3.20 -11.56 -12.78
CA LYS A 90 2.06 -11.35 -13.67
C LYS A 90 0.73 -11.73 -13.00
N GLN A 91 0.74 -12.69 -12.08
CA GLN A 91 -0.40 -13.02 -11.23
C GLN A 91 -0.63 -11.94 -10.16
N GLU A 92 0.44 -11.37 -9.61
CA GLU A 92 0.37 -10.21 -8.72
C GLU A 92 -0.25 -9.00 -9.43
N ASN A 93 0.18 -8.73 -10.67
CA ASN A 93 -0.42 -7.69 -11.51
C ASN A 93 -1.93 -7.91 -11.70
N TYR A 94 -2.33 -9.17 -11.96
CA TYR A 94 -3.75 -9.52 -12.07
C TYR A 94 -4.50 -9.25 -10.77
N LEU A 95 -3.95 -9.73 -9.65
CA LEU A 95 -4.56 -9.57 -8.32
C LEU A 95 -4.75 -8.09 -7.99
N ILE A 96 -3.72 -7.27 -8.13
CA ILE A 96 -3.80 -5.82 -7.85
C ILE A 96 -4.78 -5.14 -8.82
N SER A 97 -4.77 -5.52 -10.11
CA SER A 97 -5.64 -4.89 -11.11
C SER A 97 -7.15 -5.09 -10.91
N LYS A 98 -7.53 -5.99 -9.99
CA LYS A 98 -8.93 -6.32 -9.66
C LYS A 98 -9.33 -5.87 -8.25
N ALA A 99 -8.38 -5.44 -7.43
CA ALA A 99 -8.65 -4.98 -6.08
C ALA A 99 -9.47 -3.68 -6.05
N LYS A 100 -10.32 -3.52 -5.05
CA LYS A 100 -11.02 -2.25 -4.80
C LYS A 100 -10.12 -1.19 -4.21
N LEU A 101 -9.16 -1.61 -3.39
CA LEU A 101 -8.22 -0.74 -2.71
C LEU A 101 -6.93 -1.52 -2.42
N LEU A 102 -5.80 -0.87 -2.57
CA LEU A 102 -4.50 -1.35 -2.12
C LEU A 102 -4.01 -0.49 -0.95
N ILE A 103 -3.60 -1.12 0.13
CA ILE A 103 -2.89 -0.48 1.24
C ILE A 103 -1.48 -1.06 1.26
N SER A 104 -0.47 -0.21 1.29
CA SER A 104 0.91 -0.69 1.16
C SER A 104 1.92 0.23 1.83
N ASN A 105 2.96 -0.38 2.40
CA ASN A 105 4.22 0.33 2.63
C ASN A 105 4.74 0.89 1.30
N GLU A 106 5.67 1.83 1.35
CA GLU A 106 6.33 2.35 0.15
C GLU A 106 7.06 1.22 -0.59
N ASN A 107 6.40 0.65 -1.60
CA ASN A 107 6.95 -0.43 -2.40
C ASN A 107 6.39 -0.45 -3.84
N TYR A 108 6.78 -1.48 -4.58
CA TYR A 108 6.45 -1.67 -5.99
C TYR A 108 4.94 -1.81 -6.27
N SER A 109 4.15 -2.33 -5.33
CA SER A 109 2.70 -2.52 -5.51
C SER A 109 1.95 -1.21 -5.74
N LEU A 110 2.41 -0.10 -5.15
CA LEU A 110 1.85 1.23 -5.40
C LEU A 110 1.96 1.63 -6.87
N TYR A 111 3.09 1.32 -7.50
CA TYR A 111 3.28 1.57 -8.94
C TYR A 111 2.34 0.71 -9.79
N ILE A 112 2.17 -0.57 -9.44
CA ILE A 112 1.22 -1.46 -10.14
C ILE A 112 -0.21 -0.91 -10.02
N ALA A 113 -0.64 -0.54 -8.82
CA ALA A 113 -1.96 0.05 -8.57
C ALA A 113 -2.18 1.33 -9.40
N SER A 114 -1.18 2.20 -9.44
CA SER A 114 -1.19 3.42 -10.24
C SER A 114 -1.35 3.14 -11.74
N VAL A 115 -0.64 2.14 -12.27
CA VAL A 115 -0.76 1.73 -13.69
C VAL A 115 -2.16 1.21 -14.00
N PHE A 116 -2.77 0.44 -13.11
CA PHE A 116 -4.12 -0.10 -13.32
C PHE A 116 -5.25 0.84 -12.86
N ASN A 117 -4.91 2.04 -12.39
CA ASN A 117 -5.87 3.02 -11.86
C ASN A 117 -6.67 2.49 -10.65
N ILE A 118 -6.01 1.69 -9.82
CA ILE A 118 -6.58 1.18 -8.57
C ILE A 118 -6.32 2.21 -7.48
N LYS A 119 -7.34 2.49 -6.66
CA LYS A 119 -7.18 3.33 -5.47
C LYS A 119 -6.14 2.73 -4.55
N SER A 120 -5.23 3.55 -4.01
CA SER A 120 -4.19 3.08 -3.12
C SER A 120 -3.93 4.03 -1.95
N ILE A 121 -3.59 3.44 -0.80
CA ILE A 121 -3.10 4.13 0.39
C ILE A 121 -1.64 3.73 0.55
N GLY A 122 -0.73 4.66 0.33
CA GLY A 122 0.71 4.46 0.51
C GLY A 122 1.18 5.04 1.84
N LEU A 123 1.93 4.24 2.61
CA LEU A 123 2.54 4.64 3.87
C LEU A 123 4.00 5.04 3.62
N TYR A 124 4.32 6.27 3.94
CA TYR A 124 5.63 6.87 3.68
C TYR A 124 6.28 7.38 4.97
N SER A 125 7.57 7.14 5.13
CA SER A 125 8.34 7.68 6.26
C SER A 125 9.77 8.07 5.89
N ILE A 126 10.54 7.18 5.25
CA ILE A 126 11.97 7.38 4.95
C ILE A 126 12.16 8.33 3.79
N PHE A 127 11.39 8.17 2.72
CA PHE A 127 11.49 8.98 1.53
C PHE A 127 10.34 9.98 1.44
N ASN A 128 10.63 11.15 0.93
CA ASN A 128 9.60 12.14 0.65
C ASN A 128 8.71 11.62 -0.50
N PRO A 129 7.40 11.48 -0.29
CA PRO A 129 6.49 10.93 -1.29
C PRO A 129 6.52 11.71 -2.61
N LYS A 130 6.79 13.01 -2.61
CA LYS A 130 6.94 13.80 -3.84
C LYS A 130 8.04 13.28 -4.76
N ASN A 131 9.02 12.56 -4.20
CA ASN A 131 10.13 12.00 -4.97
C ASN A 131 9.86 10.58 -5.45
N THR A 132 9.10 9.79 -4.69
CA THR A 132 8.99 8.32 -4.89
C THR A 132 7.57 7.83 -5.14
N GLN A 133 6.54 8.67 -4.98
CA GLN A 133 5.19 8.26 -5.35
C GLN A 133 5.07 7.98 -6.86
N PRO A 134 4.19 7.06 -7.28
CA PRO A 134 3.91 6.84 -8.69
C PRO A 134 3.44 8.10 -9.38
N VAL A 135 3.89 8.34 -10.62
CA VAL A 135 3.55 9.53 -11.41
C VAL A 135 2.23 9.38 -12.19
N TRP A 136 1.72 8.16 -12.33
CA TRP A 136 0.48 7.89 -13.05
C TRP A 136 -0.72 7.91 -12.09
N ASN A 137 -1.88 8.41 -12.54
CA ASN A 137 -3.14 8.36 -11.79
C ASN A 137 -3.03 8.87 -10.34
N GLN A 138 -2.38 9.99 -10.14
CA GLN A 138 -2.13 10.57 -8.80
C GLN A 138 -3.42 10.82 -8.02
N ASN A 139 -4.54 11.10 -8.70
CA ASN A 139 -5.85 11.32 -8.06
C ASN A 139 -6.42 10.06 -7.38
N SER A 140 -5.90 8.87 -7.68
CA SER A 140 -6.31 7.61 -7.04
C SER A 140 -5.39 7.21 -5.89
N GLN A 141 -4.39 8.03 -5.55
CA GLN A 141 -3.40 7.75 -4.52
C GLN A 141 -3.64 8.61 -3.28
N ILE A 142 -3.71 7.95 -2.15
CA ILE A 142 -3.75 8.58 -0.83
C ILE A 142 -2.37 8.36 -0.21
N ILE A 143 -1.75 9.45 0.19
CA ILE A 143 -0.42 9.46 0.78
C ILE A 143 -0.57 9.72 2.27
N LEU A 144 -0.14 8.76 3.08
CA LEU A 144 -0.01 8.93 4.51
C LEU A 144 1.48 9.00 4.83
N GLU A 145 1.93 10.20 5.15
CA GLU A 145 3.33 10.47 5.51
C GLU A 145 3.44 10.54 7.02
N SER A 146 4.45 9.88 7.58
CA SER A 146 4.77 9.97 8.98
C SER A 146 5.25 11.37 9.34
N ASP A 147 4.77 11.92 10.44
CA ASP A 147 5.23 13.21 10.98
C ASP A 147 6.71 13.18 11.38
N ARG A 148 7.28 11.99 11.64
CA ARG A 148 8.66 11.77 12.06
C ARG A 148 9.06 12.52 13.35
N GLU A 149 8.21 13.38 13.89
CA GLU A 149 8.45 14.15 15.13
C GLU A 149 9.83 14.85 15.14
N GLY A 150 10.24 15.39 14.01
CA GLY A 150 11.54 16.05 13.84
C GLY A 150 12.75 15.13 13.62
N ASN A 151 12.54 13.80 13.61
CA ASN A 151 13.62 12.87 13.32
C ASN A 151 14.01 12.93 11.84
N LEU A 152 15.30 13.05 11.58
CA LEU A 152 15.82 13.03 10.21
C LEU A 152 15.75 11.60 9.64
N PRO A 153 15.45 11.44 8.32
CA PRO A 153 15.50 10.15 7.67
C PRO A 153 16.88 9.50 7.78
N SER A 154 16.92 8.23 8.13
CA SER A 154 18.15 7.43 8.20
C SER A 154 18.55 6.93 6.82
N TYR A 155 18.89 7.83 5.90
CA TYR A 155 19.30 7.45 4.56
C TYR A 155 20.53 6.55 4.61
N GLY A 156 20.43 5.38 4.01
CA GLY A 156 21.53 4.40 3.93
C GLY A 156 21.69 3.50 5.14
N THR A 157 20.87 3.64 6.19
CA THR A 157 20.81 2.67 7.30
C THR A 157 19.58 1.79 7.18
N SER A 158 19.76 0.50 7.44
CA SER A 158 18.65 -0.47 7.43
C SER A 158 17.83 -0.47 8.71
N LYS A 159 18.26 0.28 9.73
CA LYS A 159 17.64 0.25 11.06
C LYS A 159 17.35 1.66 11.55
N GLU A 160 16.11 1.91 11.87
CA GLU A 160 15.61 3.10 12.52
C GLU A 160 14.94 2.67 13.83
N SER A 161 15.25 3.34 14.94
CA SER A 161 14.67 3.02 16.24
C SER A 161 14.35 4.32 16.99
N PRO A 162 13.06 4.60 17.25
CA PRO A 162 11.89 3.83 16.81
C PRO A 162 11.69 3.92 15.29
N LYS A 163 10.96 2.94 14.70
CA LYS A 163 10.53 2.99 13.30
C LYS A 163 9.54 4.14 13.12
N THR A 164 9.94 5.19 12.41
CA THR A 164 9.08 6.37 12.24
C THR A 164 7.82 6.10 11.42
N ILE A 165 7.80 5.08 10.56
CA ILE A 165 6.58 4.67 9.85
C ILE A 165 5.46 4.29 10.83
N ASN A 166 5.80 3.80 12.02
CA ASN A 166 4.85 3.43 13.06
C ASN A 166 4.17 4.63 13.75
N PHE A 167 4.61 5.86 13.48
CA PHE A 167 3.91 7.07 13.93
C PHE A 167 2.64 7.35 13.11
N ILE A 168 2.46 6.67 11.97
CA ILE A 168 1.18 6.72 11.26
C ILE A 168 0.15 5.94 12.09
N SER A 169 -0.86 6.65 12.59
CA SER A 169 -1.88 6.03 13.45
C SER A 169 -2.68 4.96 12.71
N PRO A 170 -2.89 3.76 13.30
CA PRO A 170 -3.79 2.73 12.75
C PRO A 170 -5.20 3.26 12.48
N TYR A 171 -5.68 4.16 13.33
CA TYR A 171 -6.98 4.82 13.17
C TYR A 171 -7.06 5.64 11.89
N VAL A 172 -6.01 6.41 11.55
CA VAL A 172 -5.96 7.21 10.32
C VAL A 172 -6.01 6.31 9.09
N ILE A 173 -5.29 5.18 9.13
CA ILE A 173 -5.30 4.21 8.02
C ILE A 173 -6.69 3.57 7.91
N ALA A 174 -7.27 3.11 9.01
CA ALA A 174 -8.60 2.49 9.06
C ALA A 174 -9.68 3.43 8.52
N LYS A 175 -9.66 4.69 8.94
CA LYS A 175 -10.59 5.72 8.45
C LYS A 175 -10.46 5.90 6.94
N ASN A 176 -9.24 6.04 6.43
CA ASN A 176 -9.01 6.17 4.99
C ASN A 176 -9.48 4.93 4.20
N ILE A 177 -9.34 3.72 4.75
CA ILE A 177 -9.88 2.49 4.13
C ILE A 177 -11.39 2.60 3.97
N LEU A 178 -12.11 2.88 5.07
CA LEU A 178 -13.58 2.92 5.05
C LEU A 178 -14.13 4.05 4.20
N ASP A 179 -13.54 5.24 4.27
CA ASP A 179 -13.93 6.41 3.47
C ASP A 179 -13.77 6.12 1.96
N ASN A 180 -12.66 5.48 1.55
CA ASN A 180 -12.42 5.16 0.14
C ASN A 180 -13.25 4.01 -0.41
N LEU A 181 -13.75 3.16 0.46
CA LEU A 181 -14.73 2.12 0.13
C LEU A 181 -16.17 2.62 0.21
N ASN A 182 -16.40 3.88 0.61
CA ASN A 182 -17.70 4.49 0.87
C ASN A 182 -18.53 3.70 1.90
N ILE A 183 -17.86 3.17 2.93
CA ILE A 183 -18.49 2.45 4.03
C ILE A 183 -18.78 3.43 5.17
N GLN A 184 -20.05 3.53 5.56
CA GLN A 184 -20.43 4.30 6.74
C GLN A 184 -19.83 3.65 7.99
N ASN A 185 -19.24 4.45 8.86
CA ASN A 185 -18.57 3.98 10.06
C ASN A 185 -18.73 4.93 11.24
N ASP A 186 -18.57 4.41 12.44
CA ASP A 186 -18.66 5.14 13.71
C ASP A 186 -17.29 5.45 14.30
N LEU A 187 -16.21 5.30 13.53
CA LEU A 187 -14.84 5.52 14.02
C LEU A 187 -14.61 6.94 14.58
N HIS A 188 -15.49 7.89 14.30
CA HIS A 188 -15.42 9.24 14.86
C HIS A 188 -15.79 9.34 16.35
N ARG A 189 -16.24 8.25 16.98
CA ARG A 189 -16.72 8.24 18.36
C ARG A 189 -15.70 7.74 19.39
N PHE A 190 -14.46 7.45 18.95
CA PHE A 190 -13.38 6.97 19.82
C PHE A 190 -12.22 7.95 19.89
#